data_8b480e639a8c485dc895df492875010c
#
_entry.id   8b480e639a8c485dc895df492875010c
#
_cell.length_a   1.000
_cell.length_b   1.000
_cell.length_c   1.000
_cell.angle_alpha   90.00
_cell.angle_beta   90.00
_cell.angle_gamma   90.00
#
_symmetry.space_group_name_H-M   'P 1'
#
loop_
_entity.id
_entity.type
_entity.pdbx_description
1 polymer ?
#
loop_
_entity_poly.entity_id
_entity_poly.type
_entity_poly.pdbx_seq_one_letter_code
_entity_poly.pdbx_strand_id
1 'polypeptide(L)'
;MEKAIDEIITLQRKFFADGATRATAFRLDALTKLRKAVRERTDALSEALREDLNKSAGESYLTEIGLVMQELECHIRHLKRWSRSRRVSTP
;
A
#
# COMPACT_ATOMS: atom_id res chain seq x y z
N MET A 1 -6.87 -21.49 -6.70
CA MET A 1 -6.46 -20.09 -6.69
C MET A 1 -7.62 -19.11 -6.52
N GLU A 2 -8.65 -19.18 -7.33
CA GLU A 2 -9.86 -18.33 -7.20
C GLU A 2 -10.50 -18.46 -5.82
N LYS A 3 -10.64 -19.68 -5.31
CA LYS A 3 -11.23 -19.95 -4.00
C LYS A 3 -10.43 -19.30 -2.87
N ALA A 4 -9.09 -19.35 -2.96
CA ALA A 4 -8.22 -18.72 -1.97
C ALA A 4 -8.33 -17.18 -2.02
N ILE A 5 -8.46 -16.59 -3.21
CA ILE A 5 -8.66 -15.15 -3.38
C ILE A 5 -10.00 -14.72 -2.79
N ASP A 6 -11.06 -15.47 -3.06
CA ASP A 6 -12.39 -15.16 -2.53
C ASP A 6 -12.41 -15.24 -0.99
N GLU A 7 -11.72 -16.22 -0.42
CA GLU A 7 -11.59 -16.34 1.04
C GLU A 7 -10.85 -15.14 1.63
N ILE A 8 -9.77 -14.69 1.00
CA ILE A 8 -9.00 -13.52 1.42
C ILE A 8 -9.87 -12.26 1.37
N ILE A 9 -10.59 -12.06 0.28
CA ILE A 9 -11.48 -10.89 0.13
C ILE A 9 -12.57 -10.88 1.21
N THR A 10 -13.16 -12.04 1.49
CA THR A 10 -14.19 -12.18 2.52
C THR A 10 -13.63 -11.80 3.90
N LEU A 11 -12.43 -12.28 4.23
CA LEU A 11 -11.77 -11.95 5.49
C LEU A 11 -11.44 -10.45 5.58
N GLN A 12 -11.00 -9.85 4.49
CA GLN A 12 -10.71 -8.41 4.45
C GLN A 12 -11.97 -7.58 4.65
N ARG A 13 -13.08 -7.95 4.03
CA ARG A 13 -14.35 -7.27 4.20
C ARG A 13 -14.84 -7.32 5.64
N LYS A 14 -14.72 -8.48 6.27
CA LYS A 14 -15.06 -8.64 7.68
C LYS A 14 -14.20 -7.77 8.58
N PHE A 15 -12.90 -7.78 8.34
CA PHE A 15 -11.92 -6.98 9.07
C PHE A 15 -12.25 -5.49 8.99
N PHE A 16 -12.58 -5.02 7.80
CA PHE A 16 -13.01 -3.64 7.58
C PHE A 16 -14.34 -3.34 8.30
N ALA A 17 -15.33 -4.24 8.18
CA ALA A 17 -16.64 -4.06 8.79
C ALA A 17 -16.57 -4.00 10.32
N ASP A 18 -15.63 -4.74 10.93
CA ASP A 18 -15.40 -4.73 12.38
C ASP A 18 -14.74 -3.44 12.88
N GLY A 19 -14.36 -2.53 11.98
CA GLY A 19 -13.78 -1.24 12.33
C GLY A 19 -12.29 -1.27 12.64
N ALA A 20 -11.61 -2.38 12.36
CA ALA A 20 -10.18 -2.53 12.65
C ALA A 20 -9.31 -1.50 11.93
N THR A 21 -9.73 -1.01 10.76
CA THR A 21 -8.98 -0.05 9.96
C THR A 21 -9.28 1.41 10.28
N ARG A 22 -10.12 1.69 11.26
CA ARG A 22 -10.51 3.08 11.61
C ARG A 22 -9.39 3.85 12.29
N ALA A 23 -8.64 3.21 13.17
CA ALA A 23 -7.59 3.87 13.92
C ALA A 23 -6.45 4.29 12.97
N THR A 24 -6.07 5.57 13.02
CA THR A 24 -4.97 6.11 12.22
C THR A 24 -3.66 5.38 12.52
N ALA A 25 -3.41 5.07 13.79
CA ALA A 25 -2.21 4.33 14.19
C ALA A 25 -2.12 2.96 13.51
N PHE A 26 -3.24 2.25 13.41
CA PHE A 26 -3.29 0.96 12.72
C PHE A 26 -2.94 1.12 11.23
N ARG A 27 -3.53 2.12 10.58
CA ARG A 27 -3.27 2.38 9.14
C ARG A 27 -1.82 2.79 8.88
N LEU A 28 -1.24 3.62 9.76
CA LEU A 28 0.17 4.00 9.67
C LEU A 28 1.08 2.79 9.81
N ASP A 29 0.80 1.92 10.77
CA ASP A 29 1.56 0.69 10.97
C ASP A 29 1.48 -0.22 9.74
N ALA A 30 0.30 -0.39 9.17
CA ALA A 30 0.09 -1.20 7.97
C ALA A 30 0.88 -0.64 6.77
N LEU A 31 0.84 0.67 6.56
CA LEU A 31 1.60 1.32 5.49
C LEU A 31 3.12 1.17 5.69
N THR A 32 3.58 1.31 6.91
CA THR A 32 5.00 1.14 7.26
C THR A 32 5.47 -0.29 7.00
N LYS A 33 4.64 -1.28 7.36
CA LYS A 33 4.92 -2.69 7.10
C LYS A 33 4.95 -2.97 5.59
N LEU A 34 4.02 -2.40 4.84
CA LEU A 34 4.00 -2.55 3.38
C LEU A 34 5.25 -1.95 2.75
N ARG A 35 5.65 -0.75 3.18
CA ARG A 35 6.88 -0.11 2.70
C ARG A 35 8.10 -0.98 2.94
N LYS A 36 8.22 -1.55 4.14
CA LYS A 36 9.30 -2.46 4.50
C LYS A 36 9.28 -3.71 3.62
N ALA A 37 8.11 -4.31 3.42
CA ALA A 37 7.97 -5.51 2.60
C ALA A 37 8.36 -5.27 1.14
N VAL A 38 7.95 -4.15 0.55
CA VAL A 38 8.32 -3.78 -0.82
C VAL A 38 9.82 -3.55 -0.91
N ARG A 39 10.40 -2.83 0.05
CA ARG A 39 11.83 -2.55 0.08
C ARG A 39 12.66 -3.82 0.18
N GLU A 40 12.27 -4.75 1.04
CA GLU A 40 12.98 -6.02 1.22
C GLU A 40 12.86 -6.94 0.01
N ARG A 41 11.82 -6.78 -0.80
CA ARG A 41 11.55 -7.62 -1.96
C ARG A 41 11.78 -6.91 -3.29
N THR A 42 12.52 -5.81 -3.28
CA THR A 42 12.79 -5.03 -4.49
C THR A 42 13.43 -5.87 -5.58
N ASP A 43 14.41 -6.72 -5.24
CA ASP A 43 15.08 -7.57 -6.21
C ASP A 43 14.12 -8.61 -6.82
N ALA A 44 13.29 -9.23 -6.00
CA ALA A 44 12.29 -10.20 -6.48
C ALA A 44 11.24 -9.54 -7.37
N LEU A 45 10.80 -8.34 -7.01
CA LEU A 45 9.84 -7.56 -7.81
C LEU A 45 10.45 -7.15 -9.14
N SER A 46 11.70 -6.70 -9.15
CA SER A 46 12.42 -6.35 -10.38
C SER A 46 12.56 -7.56 -11.30
N GLU A 47 12.87 -8.72 -10.75
CA GLU A 47 12.98 -9.95 -11.53
C GLU A 47 11.63 -10.35 -12.14
N ALA A 48 10.55 -10.24 -11.38
CA ALA A 48 9.21 -10.52 -11.88
C ALA A 48 8.82 -9.57 -13.03
N LEU A 49 9.13 -8.28 -12.90
CA LEU A 49 8.88 -7.29 -13.95
C LEU A 49 9.75 -7.56 -15.19
N ARG A 50 10.97 -8.02 -15.00
CA ARG A 50 11.84 -8.40 -16.12
C ARG A 50 11.26 -9.58 -16.89
N GLU A 51 10.75 -10.59 -16.19
CA GLU A 51 10.15 -11.77 -16.81
C GLU A 51 8.86 -11.43 -17.56
N ASP A 52 7.98 -10.62 -16.93
CA ASP A 52 6.67 -10.32 -17.48
C ASP A 52 6.70 -9.25 -18.57
N LEU A 53 7.50 -8.21 -18.38
CA LEU A 53 7.49 -7.01 -19.23
C LEU A 53 8.84 -6.71 -19.86
N ASN A 54 9.84 -7.56 -19.65
CA ASN A 54 11.19 -7.38 -20.16
C ASN A 54 11.82 -6.03 -19.75
N LYS A 55 11.50 -5.54 -18.58
CA LYS A 55 12.06 -4.30 -18.05
C LYS A 55 13.39 -4.54 -17.36
N SER A 56 14.36 -3.64 -17.57
CA SER A 56 15.61 -3.64 -16.82
C SER A 56 15.36 -3.29 -15.34
N ALA A 57 16.32 -3.60 -14.47
CA ALA A 57 16.22 -3.28 -13.04
C ALA A 57 16.06 -1.77 -12.81
N GLY A 58 16.82 -0.94 -13.54
CA GLY A 58 16.70 0.51 -13.44
C GLY A 58 15.34 1.04 -13.89
N GLU A 59 14.86 0.51 -15.01
CA GLU A 59 13.54 0.88 -15.54
C GLU A 59 12.41 0.45 -14.59
N SER A 60 12.49 -0.77 -14.05
CA SER A 60 11.51 -1.26 -13.04
C SER A 60 11.47 -0.37 -11.82
N TYR A 61 12.62 0.04 -11.31
CA TYR A 61 12.67 0.94 -10.16
C TYR A 61 12.05 2.29 -10.48
N LEU A 62 12.41 2.91 -11.62
CA LEU A 62 11.93 4.24 -11.96
C LEU A 62 10.43 4.28 -12.27
N THR A 63 9.89 3.26 -12.95
CA THR A 63 8.51 3.30 -13.45
C THR A 63 7.50 2.57 -12.56
N GLU A 64 7.96 1.64 -11.74
CA GLU A 64 7.06 0.81 -10.92
C GLU A 64 7.40 0.90 -9.43
N ILE A 65 8.51 0.33 -9.02
CA ILE A 65 8.86 0.18 -7.60
C ILE A 65 9.08 1.54 -6.95
N GLY A 66 9.83 2.42 -7.60
CA GLY A 66 10.15 3.74 -7.08
C GLY A 66 8.90 4.61 -6.89
N LEU A 67 7.96 4.53 -7.83
CA LEU A 67 6.70 5.26 -7.73
C LEU A 67 5.84 4.74 -6.57
N VAL A 68 5.76 3.43 -6.40
CA VAL A 68 5.03 2.83 -5.27
C VAL A 68 5.66 3.26 -3.94
N MET A 69 6.98 3.23 -3.83
CA MET A 69 7.69 3.66 -2.62
C MET A 69 7.45 5.13 -2.33
N GLN A 70 7.48 5.97 -3.34
CA GLN A 70 7.21 7.40 -3.21
C GLN A 70 5.79 7.67 -2.71
N GLU A 71 4.81 6.96 -3.26
CA GLU A 71 3.41 7.06 -2.82
C GLU A 71 3.25 6.57 -1.37
N LEU A 72 3.87 5.47 -1.00
CA LEU A 72 3.82 4.96 0.37
C LEU A 72 4.38 5.98 1.36
N GLU A 73 5.52 6.59 1.05
CA GLU A 73 6.11 7.61 1.90
C GLU A 73 5.24 8.86 2.01
N CYS A 74 4.61 9.26 0.91
CA CYS A 74 3.66 10.38 0.89
C CYS A 74 2.47 10.10 1.81
N HIS A 75 1.86 8.92 1.72
CA HIS A 75 0.74 8.52 2.55
C HIS A 75 1.13 8.43 4.04
N ILE A 76 2.27 7.83 4.34
CA ILE A 76 2.77 7.72 5.72
C ILE A 76 2.96 9.11 6.33
N ARG A 77 3.54 10.03 5.57
CA ARG A 77 3.82 11.40 6.02
C ARG A 77 2.55 12.21 6.28
N HIS A 78 1.52 12.02 5.46
CA HIS A 78 0.34 12.89 5.46
C HIS A 78 -0.92 12.28 6.02
N LEU A 79 -0.97 10.96 6.25
CA LEU A 79 -2.19 10.27 6.66
C LEU A 79 -2.83 10.87 7.90
N LYS A 80 -2.04 11.19 8.90
CA LYS A 80 -2.54 11.76 10.15
C LYS A 80 -3.27 13.08 9.91
N ARG A 81 -2.70 13.93 9.05
CA ARG A 81 -3.33 15.21 8.67
C ARG A 81 -4.58 14.98 7.84
N TRP A 82 -4.51 14.11 6.85
CA TRP A 82 -5.66 13.81 5.97
C TRP A 82 -6.83 13.17 6.70
N SER A 83 -6.55 12.45 7.78
CA SER A 83 -7.58 11.76 8.58
C SER A 83 -8.30 12.66 9.57
N ARG A 84 -7.79 13.87 9.80
CA ARG A 84 -8.41 14.81 10.76
C ARG A 84 -9.68 15.41 10.20
N SER A 85 -10.64 15.64 11.10
CA SER A 85 -11.83 16.41 10.78
C SER A 85 -11.46 17.84 10.41
N ARG A 86 -12.11 18.37 9.40
CA ARG A 86 -11.87 19.73 8.93
C ARG A 86 -13.11 20.58 9.12
N ARG A 87 -12.94 21.74 9.73
CA ARG A 87 -14.03 22.72 9.84
C ARG A 87 -14.19 23.44 8.51
N VAL A 88 -15.44 23.53 8.07
CA VAL A 88 -15.82 24.33 6.92
C VAL A 88 -16.94 25.29 7.32
N SER A 89 -16.95 26.49 6.75
CA SER A 89 -18.02 27.45 6.97
C SER A 89 -19.30 26.93 6.32
N THR A 90 -20.42 27.02 7.05
CA THR A 90 -21.73 26.77 6.45
C THR A 90 -22.19 28.01 5.71
N PRO A 91 -22.88 27.83 4.56
CA PRO A 91 -23.43 28.97 3.83
C PRO A 91 -24.50 29.74 4.64
#